data_09d2cf154015f6ee37329dea31bba9ab
#
_entry.id   09d2cf154015f6ee37329dea31bba9ab
#
_cell.length_a   1.000
_cell.length_b   1.000
_cell.length_c   1.000
_cell.angle_alpha   90.00
_cell.angle_beta   90.00
_cell.angle_gamma   90.00
#
_symmetry.space_group_name_H-M   'P 1'
#
loop_
_entity.id
_entity.type
_entity.pdbx_description
1 polymer ?
#
loop_
_entity_poly.entity_id
_entity_poly.type
_entity_poly.pdbx_seq_one_letter_code
_entity_poly.pdbx_strand_id
1 'polypeptide(L)'
;MKVAPNTVFFFRDSDGFGTAISEAFHPNPNDPSLRLLEEPFELSLDRYGIKDVKASGNILHFVDHQGFYQVSFVLMQNYEPPVLACAVTEVLEQIAGEKSSPLPTIIIPSIVASSKLKRDGKILMKSENKIPLYGLQIGPVTDTIKAMVASAEKPPCPFQIHHEPLACLLQLARVLNLPTFALIGEKGRRVSDRNIEDIKVLVCFMSQLD
;
A
#
# COMPACT_ATOMS: atom_id res chain seq x y z
N MET A 1 -10.23 7.77 12.13
CA MET A 1 -10.40 6.49 11.40
C MET A 1 -9.65 5.41 12.15
N LYS A 2 -10.31 4.34 12.62
CA LYS A 2 -9.66 3.28 13.41
C LYS A 2 -9.11 2.23 12.45
N VAL A 3 -7.83 1.89 12.58
CA VAL A 3 -7.16 0.87 11.75
C VAL A 3 -6.33 -0.08 12.61
N ALA A 4 -5.93 -1.21 12.05
CA ALA A 4 -5.02 -2.16 12.69
C ALA A 4 -3.60 -1.60 12.81
N PRO A 5 -2.76 -2.17 13.71
CA PRO A 5 -1.34 -1.80 13.81
C PRO A 5 -0.56 -1.98 12.50
N ASN A 6 -0.95 -2.95 11.68
CA ASN A 6 -0.45 -3.14 10.31
C ASN A 6 -1.55 -2.77 9.33
N THR A 7 -1.31 -1.73 8.53
CA THR A 7 -2.30 -1.20 7.59
C THR A 7 -1.73 -1.20 6.18
N VAL A 8 -2.39 -1.91 5.29
CA VAL A 8 -2.03 -1.98 3.88
C VAL A 8 -2.79 -0.91 3.11
N PHE A 9 -2.09 -0.10 2.33
CA PHE A 9 -2.68 1.02 1.61
C PHE A 9 -2.61 0.82 0.11
N PHE A 10 -3.76 0.94 -0.57
CA PHE A 10 -3.88 0.85 -2.02
C PHE A 10 -4.64 2.04 -2.59
N PHE A 11 -4.34 2.37 -3.85
CA PHE A 11 -5.24 3.16 -4.67
C PHE A 11 -6.11 2.22 -5.52
N ARG A 12 -7.37 2.60 -5.69
CA ARG A 12 -8.25 1.98 -6.68
C ARG A 12 -7.78 2.44 -8.06
N ASP A 13 -7.09 1.57 -8.75
CA ASP A 13 -6.54 1.83 -10.07
C ASP A 13 -7.37 1.19 -11.18
N SER A 14 -7.18 1.66 -12.42
CA SER A 14 -7.83 1.13 -13.62
C SER A 14 -7.39 -0.31 -13.93
N ASP A 15 -6.23 -0.71 -13.47
CA ASP A 15 -5.67 -2.05 -13.68
C ASP A 15 -6.26 -3.08 -12.70
N GLY A 16 -7.04 -2.64 -11.71
CA GLY A 16 -7.73 -3.49 -10.74
C GLY A 16 -6.80 -4.18 -9.74
N PHE A 17 -5.54 -3.74 -9.65
CA PHE A 17 -4.53 -4.37 -8.79
C PHE A 17 -4.92 -4.35 -7.32
N GLY A 18 -5.33 -3.19 -6.80
CA GLY A 18 -5.77 -3.06 -5.41
C GLY A 18 -7.01 -3.91 -5.12
N THR A 19 -7.95 -3.96 -6.07
CA THR A 19 -9.15 -4.81 -5.97
C THR A 19 -8.79 -6.29 -5.97
N ALA A 20 -7.92 -6.73 -6.89
CA ALA A 20 -7.49 -8.13 -6.98
C ALA A 20 -6.75 -8.59 -5.72
N ILE A 21 -5.94 -7.73 -5.11
CA ILE A 21 -5.29 -8.04 -3.83
C ILE A 21 -6.33 -8.15 -2.72
N SER A 22 -7.26 -7.20 -2.59
CA SER A 22 -8.30 -7.25 -1.56
C SER A 22 -9.16 -8.51 -1.69
N GLU A 23 -9.48 -8.93 -2.92
CA GLU A 23 -10.21 -10.17 -3.19
C GLU A 23 -9.40 -11.43 -2.86
N ALA A 24 -8.08 -11.40 -3.08
CA ALA A 24 -7.20 -12.54 -2.78
C ALA A 24 -7.04 -12.80 -1.26
N PHE A 25 -7.28 -11.79 -0.44
CA PHE A 25 -7.21 -11.88 1.01
C PHE A 25 -8.57 -12.19 1.67
N HIS A 26 -9.50 -12.78 0.96
CA HIS A 26 -10.72 -13.26 1.62
C HIS A 26 -10.38 -14.34 2.66
N PRO A 27 -10.89 -14.21 3.90
CA PRO A 27 -10.71 -15.22 4.91
C PRO A 27 -11.17 -16.58 4.37
N ASN A 28 -10.40 -17.61 4.67
CA ASN A 28 -10.81 -18.97 4.33
C ASN A 28 -12.18 -19.26 4.98
N PRO A 29 -13.25 -19.54 4.23
CA PRO A 29 -14.57 -19.77 4.82
C PRO A 29 -14.60 -20.96 5.78
N ASN A 30 -13.59 -21.84 5.72
CA ASN A 30 -13.42 -22.97 6.63
C ASN A 30 -12.57 -22.67 7.87
N ASP A 31 -11.99 -21.45 7.96
CA ASP A 31 -11.23 -21.02 9.12
C ASP A 31 -11.96 -19.87 9.82
N PRO A 32 -12.65 -20.12 10.95
CA PRO A 32 -13.38 -19.11 11.67
C PRO A 32 -12.50 -18.15 12.49
N SER A 33 -11.19 -18.25 12.40
CA SER A 33 -10.24 -17.45 13.22
C SER A 33 -10.28 -15.97 12.89
N LEU A 34 -10.58 -15.60 11.65
CA LEU A 34 -10.66 -14.22 11.19
C LEU A 34 -12.02 -13.92 10.54
N ARG A 35 -12.57 -12.74 10.85
CA ARG A 35 -13.76 -12.19 10.20
C ARG A 35 -13.37 -11.00 9.37
N LEU A 36 -14.00 -10.85 8.21
CA LEU A 36 -13.87 -9.66 7.37
C LEU A 36 -14.97 -8.67 7.74
N LEU A 37 -14.57 -7.42 8.04
CA LEU A 37 -15.47 -6.29 8.24
C LEU A 37 -15.11 -5.22 7.20
N GLU A 38 -16.09 -4.78 6.41
CA GLU A 38 -15.92 -3.73 5.42
C GLU A 38 -16.60 -2.45 5.88
N GLU A 39 -15.88 -1.34 5.85
CA GLU A 39 -16.37 -0.02 6.22
C GLU A 39 -16.06 0.99 5.12
N PRO A 40 -17.06 1.62 4.47
CA PRO A 40 -16.82 2.73 3.57
C PRO A 40 -16.41 3.97 4.36
N PHE A 41 -15.58 4.82 3.76
CA PHE A 41 -15.26 6.12 4.34
C PHE A 41 -15.42 7.25 3.32
N GLU A 42 -15.83 8.41 3.82
CA GLU A 42 -15.87 9.67 3.11
C GLU A 42 -15.38 10.79 4.05
N LEU A 43 -14.30 11.46 3.68
CA LEU A 43 -13.71 12.54 4.46
C LEU A 43 -13.83 13.86 3.70
N SER A 44 -14.26 14.90 4.39
CA SER A 44 -14.36 16.25 3.80
C SER A 44 -12.98 16.80 3.47
N LEU A 45 -12.91 17.52 2.34
CA LEU A 45 -11.74 18.27 1.92
C LEU A 45 -11.95 19.79 2.04
N ASP A 46 -12.97 20.21 2.79
CA ASP A 46 -13.34 21.62 2.96
C ASP A 46 -12.20 22.47 3.52
N ARG A 47 -11.36 21.92 4.40
CA ARG A 47 -10.20 22.61 4.96
C ARG A 47 -9.16 23.01 3.90
N TYR A 48 -9.19 22.35 2.72
CA TYR A 48 -8.36 22.67 1.57
C TYR A 48 -9.10 23.52 0.53
N GLY A 49 -10.33 23.96 0.83
CA GLY A 49 -11.18 24.72 -0.09
C GLY A 49 -11.87 23.89 -1.17
N ILE A 50 -11.82 22.55 -1.07
CA ILE A 50 -12.42 21.61 -2.03
C ILE A 50 -13.74 21.13 -1.46
N LYS A 51 -14.87 21.63 -2.02
CA LYS A 51 -16.22 21.37 -1.51
C LYS A 51 -16.97 20.26 -2.25
N ASP A 52 -16.64 20.07 -3.53
CA ASP A 52 -17.40 19.18 -4.42
C ASP A 52 -16.86 17.76 -4.47
N VAL A 53 -15.74 17.50 -3.82
CA VAL A 53 -15.06 16.21 -3.78
C VAL A 53 -14.70 15.84 -2.35
N LYS A 54 -14.89 14.57 -2.01
CA LYS A 54 -14.47 13.99 -0.72
C LYS A 54 -13.37 12.96 -0.94
N ALA A 55 -12.49 12.80 0.04
CA ALA A 55 -11.61 11.66 0.07
C ALA A 55 -12.41 10.42 0.45
N SER A 56 -12.55 9.46 -0.44
CA SER A 56 -13.41 8.30 -0.26
C SER A 56 -12.73 6.98 -0.60
N GLY A 57 -13.27 5.91 -0.05
CA GLY A 57 -12.80 4.57 -0.27
C GLY A 57 -13.46 3.56 0.66
N ASN A 58 -12.84 2.39 0.76
CA ASN A 58 -13.28 1.32 1.65
C ASN A 58 -12.11 0.88 2.54
N ILE A 59 -12.42 0.48 3.77
CA ILE A 59 -11.49 -0.19 4.66
C ILE A 59 -11.99 -1.61 4.88
N LEU A 60 -11.10 -2.58 4.68
CA LEU A 60 -11.35 -3.98 4.98
C LEU A 60 -10.55 -4.33 6.24
N HIS A 61 -11.21 -4.74 7.31
CA HIS A 61 -10.58 -5.15 8.54
C HIS A 61 -10.65 -6.66 8.69
N PHE A 62 -9.50 -7.27 8.95
CA PHE A 62 -9.42 -8.65 9.40
C PHE A 62 -9.45 -8.64 10.92
N VAL A 63 -10.51 -9.19 11.47
CA VAL A 63 -10.83 -9.10 12.90
C VAL A 63 -10.80 -10.50 13.50
N ASP A 64 -10.07 -10.68 14.60
CA ASP A 64 -10.04 -11.94 15.30
C ASP A 64 -11.34 -12.23 16.10
N HIS A 65 -11.39 -13.40 16.73
CA HIS A 65 -12.52 -13.83 17.54
C HIS A 65 -12.74 -12.95 18.80
N GLN A 66 -11.75 -12.17 19.22
CA GLN A 66 -11.82 -11.24 20.34
C GLN A 66 -12.26 -9.83 19.91
N GLY A 67 -12.37 -9.58 18.61
CA GLY A 67 -12.75 -8.29 18.05
C GLY A 67 -11.57 -7.33 17.82
N PHE A 68 -10.32 -7.80 17.90
CA PHE A 68 -9.15 -6.98 17.58
C PHE A 68 -8.87 -6.98 16.08
N TYR A 69 -8.54 -5.81 15.56
CA TYR A 69 -8.12 -5.61 14.17
C TYR A 69 -6.68 -6.11 14.01
N GLN A 70 -6.49 -7.19 13.28
CA GLN A 70 -5.18 -7.79 13.01
C GLN A 70 -4.47 -7.08 11.84
N VAL A 71 -5.20 -6.91 10.75
CA VAL A 71 -4.73 -6.17 9.56
C VAL A 71 -5.89 -5.32 9.03
N SER A 72 -5.58 -4.14 8.53
CA SER A 72 -6.53 -3.29 7.81
C SER A 72 -6.04 -3.00 6.40
N PHE A 73 -6.93 -3.09 5.42
CA PHE A 73 -6.67 -2.70 4.04
C PHE A 73 -7.45 -1.43 3.73
N VAL A 74 -6.75 -0.37 3.38
CA VAL A 74 -7.33 0.89 2.94
C VAL A 74 -7.29 0.95 1.43
N LEU A 75 -8.44 0.88 0.79
CA LEU A 75 -8.60 1.00 -0.65
C LEU A 75 -9.19 2.37 -0.98
N MET A 76 -8.34 3.32 -1.30
CA MET A 76 -8.69 4.71 -1.56
C MET A 76 -9.01 4.93 -3.04
N GLN A 77 -9.98 5.79 -3.35
CA GLN A 77 -10.20 6.27 -4.71
C GLN A 77 -8.96 7.02 -5.23
N ASN A 78 -8.72 6.92 -6.53
CA ASN A 78 -7.67 7.70 -7.18
C ASN A 78 -8.21 9.08 -7.57
N TYR A 79 -7.38 10.11 -7.41
CA TYR A 79 -7.70 11.49 -7.70
C TYR A 79 -6.61 12.11 -8.57
N GLU A 80 -6.99 13.09 -9.36
CA GLU A 80 -6.03 13.92 -10.10
C GLU A 80 -5.46 15.02 -9.18
N PRO A 81 -4.22 15.48 -9.42
CA PRO A 81 -3.70 16.68 -8.76
C PRO A 81 -4.57 17.92 -9.04
N PRO A 82 -4.73 18.82 -8.06
CA PRO A 82 -4.13 18.83 -6.71
C PRO A 82 -4.95 18.05 -5.66
N VAL A 83 -6.13 17.55 -6.00
CA VAL A 83 -7.06 16.88 -5.08
C VAL A 83 -6.40 15.65 -4.44
N LEU A 84 -5.59 14.93 -5.20
CA LEU A 84 -4.86 13.75 -4.75
C LEU A 84 -4.07 14.03 -3.45
N ALA A 85 -3.27 15.10 -3.43
CA ALA A 85 -2.45 15.42 -2.27
C ALA A 85 -3.29 15.73 -1.03
N CYS A 86 -4.38 16.49 -1.19
CA CYS A 86 -5.30 16.82 -0.11
C CYS A 86 -5.99 15.57 0.44
N ALA A 87 -6.48 14.71 -0.47
CA ALA A 87 -7.19 13.50 -0.11
C ALA A 87 -6.27 12.50 0.61
N VAL A 88 -5.05 12.28 0.12
CA VAL A 88 -4.06 11.41 0.76
C VAL A 88 -3.67 11.97 2.13
N THR A 89 -3.46 13.29 2.26
CA THR A 89 -3.13 13.91 3.54
C THR A 89 -4.24 13.66 4.55
N GLU A 90 -5.51 13.91 4.16
CA GLU A 90 -6.67 13.72 5.04
C GLU A 90 -6.74 12.26 5.53
N VAL A 91 -6.62 11.30 4.62
CA VAL A 91 -6.68 9.87 4.98
C VAL A 91 -5.52 9.48 5.89
N LEU A 92 -4.29 9.88 5.58
CA LEU A 92 -3.12 9.54 6.41
C LEU A 92 -3.20 10.17 7.82
N GLU A 93 -3.68 11.41 7.95
CA GLU A 93 -3.88 12.05 9.25
C GLU A 93 -4.97 11.35 10.07
N GLN A 94 -6.04 10.91 9.42
CA GLN A 94 -7.10 10.13 10.07
C GLN A 94 -6.62 8.73 10.50
N ILE A 95 -5.72 8.10 9.72
CA ILE A 95 -5.06 6.83 10.08
C ILE A 95 -4.09 7.03 11.23
N ALA A 96 -3.29 8.11 11.19
CA ALA A 96 -2.35 8.43 12.28
C ALA A 96 -3.05 8.65 13.62
N GLY A 97 -4.31 9.11 13.59
CA GLY A 97 -5.12 9.32 14.79
C GLY A 97 -4.57 10.40 15.71
N GLU A 98 -4.90 10.30 16.98
CA GLU A 98 -4.39 11.20 18.00
C GLU A 98 -2.93 10.89 18.34
N LYS A 99 -2.13 11.93 18.62
CA LYS A 99 -0.68 11.83 18.90
C LYS A 99 -0.30 10.91 20.09
N SER A 100 -1.26 10.47 20.88
CA SER A 100 -1.06 9.59 22.04
C SER A 100 -1.11 8.09 21.72
N SER A 101 -1.58 7.71 20.53
CA SER A 101 -1.65 6.31 20.12
C SER A 101 -0.39 5.88 19.37
N PRO A 102 0.03 4.61 19.46
CA PRO A 102 1.11 4.10 18.63
C PRO A 102 0.70 4.21 17.15
N LEU A 103 1.59 4.78 16.33
CA LEU A 103 1.35 4.94 14.90
C LEU A 103 1.27 3.55 14.22
N PRO A 104 0.29 3.32 13.35
CA PRO A 104 0.23 2.09 12.58
C PRO A 104 1.40 2.03 11.57
N THR A 105 1.86 0.83 11.27
CA THR A 105 2.79 0.59 10.17
C THR A 105 2.03 0.57 8.86
N ILE A 106 2.37 1.47 7.94
CA ILE A 106 1.75 1.55 6.62
C ILE A 106 2.55 0.69 5.65
N ILE A 107 1.89 -0.26 5.01
CA ILE A 107 2.46 -1.14 4.00
C ILE A 107 1.87 -0.75 2.64
N ILE A 108 2.71 -0.46 1.65
CA ILE A 108 2.29 0.03 0.34
C ILE A 108 2.81 -0.92 -0.75
N PRO A 109 2.08 -1.98 -1.10
CA PRO A 109 2.41 -2.78 -2.26
C PRO A 109 1.99 -2.06 -3.54
N SER A 110 2.90 -2.01 -4.52
CA SER A 110 2.65 -1.33 -5.80
C SER A 110 3.35 -2.04 -6.95
N ILE A 111 2.66 -2.20 -8.06
CA ILE A 111 3.26 -2.59 -9.33
C ILE A 111 3.28 -1.36 -10.24
N VAL A 112 4.48 -0.95 -10.63
CA VAL A 112 4.71 0.28 -11.39
C VAL A 112 5.27 -0.07 -12.77
N ALA A 113 4.71 0.54 -13.82
CA ALA A 113 5.24 0.35 -15.17
C ALA A 113 6.71 0.79 -15.25
N SER A 114 7.54 0.02 -15.96
CA SER A 114 8.98 0.31 -16.13
C SER A 114 9.26 1.73 -16.60
N SER A 115 8.37 2.33 -17.41
CA SER A 115 8.48 3.72 -17.87
C SER A 115 8.30 4.76 -16.77
N LYS A 116 7.72 4.38 -15.64
CA LYS A 116 7.48 5.22 -14.45
C LYS A 116 8.57 5.05 -13.39
N LEU A 117 9.55 4.17 -13.62
CA LEU A 117 10.71 3.96 -12.76
C LEU A 117 11.98 4.39 -13.50
N LYS A 118 12.72 5.34 -12.91
CA LYS A 118 14.03 5.74 -13.46
C LYS A 118 15.13 5.28 -12.51
N ARG A 119 16.11 4.59 -13.07
CA ARG A 119 17.28 4.08 -12.37
C ARG A 119 18.49 4.12 -13.30
N ASP A 120 19.66 4.39 -12.77
CA ASP A 120 20.90 4.23 -13.49
C ASP A 120 21.37 2.78 -13.38
N GLY A 121 21.73 2.22 -14.53
CA GLY A 121 22.34 0.91 -14.65
C GLY A 121 21.57 -0.05 -15.55
N LYS A 122 22.32 -0.75 -16.40
CA LYS A 122 21.84 -1.95 -17.09
C LYS A 122 21.53 -2.99 -16.02
N ILE A 123 20.27 -3.36 -15.88
CA ILE A 123 19.94 -4.56 -15.11
C ILE A 123 20.66 -5.70 -15.81
N LEU A 124 21.65 -6.27 -15.13
CA LEU A 124 22.03 -7.63 -15.40
C LEU A 124 20.76 -8.45 -15.10
N MET A 125 20.04 -8.85 -16.15
CA MET A 125 18.93 -9.78 -16.08
C MET A 125 19.44 -11.04 -15.39
N LYS A 126 19.46 -11.02 -14.06
CA LYS A 126 19.68 -12.21 -13.24
C LYS A 126 18.40 -13.02 -13.28
N SER A 127 18.33 -13.96 -14.19
CA SER A 127 17.22 -14.88 -14.36
C SER A 127 15.99 -14.28 -15.08
N GLU A 128 15.60 -14.90 -16.20
CA GLU A 128 14.53 -14.46 -17.10
C GLU A 128 13.12 -14.52 -16.49
N ASN A 129 12.97 -14.99 -15.24
CA ASN A 129 11.66 -15.32 -14.64
C ASN A 129 11.36 -14.67 -13.29
N LYS A 130 12.22 -13.81 -12.72
CA LYS A 130 11.95 -13.22 -11.40
C LYS A 130 11.76 -11.71 -11.51
N ILE A 131 10.57 -11.23 -11.12
CA ILE A 131 10.29 -9.79 -11.03
C ILE A 131 11.05 -9.24 -9.83
N PRO A 132 11.90 -8.21 -10.00
CA PRO A 132 12.54 -7.58 -8.86
C PRO A 132 11.51 -6.85 -8.00
N LEU A 133 11.50 -7.16 -6.70
CA LEU A 133 10.68 -6.49 -5.69
C LEU A 133 11.58 -5.63 -4.82
N TYR A 134 11.43 -4.32 -4.95
CA TYR A 134 12.23 -3.35 -4.21
C TYR A 134 11.51 -2.91 -2.93
N GLY A 135 12.21 -2.99 -1.80
CA GLY A 135 11.73 -2.50 -0.52
C GLY A 135 12.23 -1.09 -0.21
N LEU A 136 11.32 -0.16 0.04
CA LEU A 136 11.63 1.22 0.44
C LEU A 136 11.03 1.51 1.82
N GLN A 137 11.92 1.79 2.79
CA GLN A 137 11.53 2.18 4.13
C GLN A 137 11.46 3.70 4.27
N ILE A 138 10.42 4.20 4.96
CA ILE A 138 10.21 5.61 5.28
C ILE A 138 9.78 5.72 6.75
N GLY A 139 10.24 6.76 7.45
CA GLY A 139 9.89 7.05 8.83
C GLY A 139 10.46 6.06 9.85
N PRO A 140 9.85 5.96 11.04
CA PRO A 140 10.31 5.10 12.11
C PRO A 140 10.29 3.61 11.75
N VAL A 141 11.20 2.86 12.34
CA VAL A 141 11.31 1.40 12.12
C VAL A 141 10.46 0.66 13.13
N THR A 142 9.53 -0.15 12.65
CA THR A 142 8.76 -1.11 13.45
C THR A 142 9.31 -2.53 13.26
N ASP A 143 8.88 -3.47 14.08
CA ASP A 143 9.32 -4.87 13.93
C ASP A 143 8.82 -5.47 12.60
N THR A 144 7.60 -5.13 12.20
CA THR A 144 7.07 -5.46 10.87
C THR A 144 7.99 -4.97 9.75
N ILE A 145 8.41 -3.70 9.80
CA ILE A 145 9.33 -3.13 8.79
C ILE A 145 10.67 -3.88 8.78
N LYS A 146 11.23 -4.22 9.95
CA LYS A 146 12.49 -4.99 10.03
C LYS A 146 12.36 -6.34 9.31
N ALA A 147 11.27 -7.06 9.55
CA ALA A 147 11.00 -8.34 8.90
C ALA A 147 10.88 -8.18 7.38
N MET A 148 10.13 -7.17 6.92
CA MET A 148 9.93 -6.90 5.49
C MET A 148 11.21 -6.48 4.76
N VAL A 149 12.05 -5.65 5.37
CA VAL A 149 13.35 -5.22 4.81
C VAL A 149 14.27 -6.42 4.58
N ALA A 150 14.24 -7.43 5.46
CA ALA A 150 15.05 -8.63 5.31
C ALA A 150 14.68 -9.49 4.08
N SER A 151 13.43 -9.36 3.59
CA SER A 151 12.88 -10.17 2.49
C SER A 151 12.86 -9.46 1.14
N ALA A 152 13.03 -8.13 1.10
CA ALA A 152 12.95 -7.34 -0.12
C ALA A 152 14.35 -6.93 -0.64
N GLU A 153 14.45 -6.71 -1.95
CA GLU A 153 15.66 -6.17 -2.55
C GLU A 153 15.79 -4.67 -2.27
N LYS A 154 17.02 -4.23 -1.99
CA LYS A 154 17.28 -2.79 -1.82
C LYS A 154 17.18 -2.09 -3.19
N PRO A 155 16.45 -0.98 -3.31
CA PRO A 155 16.36 -0.26 -4.55
C PRO A 155 17.76 0.25 -5.01
N PRO A 156 18.06 0.22 -6.32
CA PRO A 156 19.30 0.76 -6.85
C PRO A 156 19.35 2.29 -6.65
N CYS A 157 20.55 2.85 -6.56
CA CYS A 157 20.74 4.29 -6.44
C CYS A 157 21.30 4.86 -7.76
N PRO A 158 20.67 5.91 -8.35
CA PRO A 158 19.41 6.54 -7.95
C PRO A 158 18.18 5.71 -8.34
N PHE A 159 17.12 5.79 -7.52
CA PHE A 159 15.82 5.19 -7.78
C PHE A 159 14.75 6.28 -7.74
N GLN A 160 14.11 6.57 -8.86
CA GLN A 160 13.09 7.61 -8.99
C GLN A 160 11.76 7.00 -9.40
N ILE A 161 10.69 7.40 -8.72
CA ILE A 161 9.33 6.94 -8.95
C ILE A 161 8.54 8.07 -9.60
N HIS A 162 8.13 7.88 -10.85
CA HIS A 162 7.32 8.82 -11.63
C HIS A 162 5.84 8.41 -11.69
N HIS A 163 5.40 7.53 -10.77
CA HIS A 163 4.00 7.18 -10.58
C HIS A 163 3.40 8.14 -9.54
N GLU A 164 2.61 9.10 -10.01
CA GLU A 164 2.13 10.22 -9.19
C GLU A 164 1.45 9.80 -7.88
N PRO A 165 0.43 8.90 -7.86
CA PRO A 165 -0.23 8.51 -6.63
C PRO A 165 0.73 7.91 -5.60
N LEU A 166 1.62 7.02 -6.05
CA LEU A 166 2.61 6.41 -5.17
C LEU A 166 3.63 7.43 -4.65
N ALA A 167 4.15 8.29 -5.53
CA ALA A 167 5.12 9.32 -5.14
C ALA A 167 4.50 10.30 -4.13
N CYS A 168 3.26 10.73 -4.36
CA CYS A 168 2.51 11.59 -3.44
C CYS A 168 2.35 10.92 -2.07
N LEU A 169 1.90 9.68 -2.03
CA LEU A 169 1.70 8.92 -0.79
C LEU A 169 3.00 8.76 -0.01
N LEU A 170 4.10 8.39 -0.68
CA LEU A 170 5.41 8.23 -0.04
C LEU A 170 5.97 9.54 0.53
N GLN A 171 5.78 10.66 -0.18
CA GLN A 171 6.21 11.97 0.31
C GLN A 171 5.40 12.41 1.53
N LEU A 172 4.09 12.23 1.51
CA LEU A 172 3.23 12.59 2.63
C LEU A 172 3.47 11.69 3.84
N ALA A 173 3.67 10.38 3.65
CA ALA A 173 4.07 9.48 4.73
C ALA A 173 5.39 9.93 5.38
N ARG A 174 6.35 10.43 4.58
CA ARG A 174 7.61 11.00 5.08
C ARG A 174 7.37 12.28 5.89
N VAL A 175 6.56 13.20 5.38
CA VAL A 175 6.24 14.48 6.05
C VAL A 175 5.55 14.24 7.38
N LEU A 176 4.62 13.30 7.42
CA LEU A 176 3.88 12.92 8.62
C LEU A 176 4.68 11.98 9.54
N ASN A 177 5.91 11.62 9.15
CA ASN A 177 6.79 10.70 9.89
C ASN A 177 6.11 9.36 10.25
N LEU A 178 5.31 8.81 9.32
CA LEU A 178 4.62 7.54 9.50
C LEU A 178 5.56 6.35 9.25
N PRO A 179 5.55 5.33 10.12
CA PRO A 179 6.25 4.08 9.85
C PRO A 179 5.72 3.46 8.56
N THR A 180 6.52 3.44 7.49
CA THR A 180 6.05 3.04 6.17
C THR A 180 7.04 2.14 5.47
N PHE A 181 6.53 1.06 4.86
CA PHE A 181 7.28 0.19 3.98
C PHE A 181 6.58 0.07 2.62
N ALA A 182 7.22 0.53 1.55
CA ALA A 182 6.72 0.34 0.20
C ALA A 182 7.42 -0.85 -0.47
N LEU A 183 6.63 -1.76 -1.02
CA LEU A 183 7.09 -2.88 -1.82
C LEU A 183 6.75 -2.61 -3.28
N ILE A 184 7.77 -2.37 -4.10
CA ILE A 184 7.62 -1.90 -5.47
C ILE A 184 8.07 -2.98 -6.44
N GLY A 185 7.11 -3.53 -7.17
CA GLY A 185 7.32 -4.42 -8.30
C GLY A 185 7.36 -3.65 -9.62
N GLU A 186 8.15 -4.12 -10.57
CA GLU A 186 8.21 -3.54 -11.91
C GLU A 186 7.35 -4.34 -12.88
N LYS A 187 6.34 -3.69 -13.50
CA LYS A 187 5.51 -4.31 -14.54
C LYS A 187 6.32 -4.50 -15.81
N GLY A 188 6.61 -5.74 -16.18
CA GLY A 188 7.31 -6.11 -17.40
C GLY A 188 6.56 -5.67 -18.67
N ARG A 189 7.29 -5.48 -19.79
CA ARG A 189 6.71 -5.09 -21.09
C ARG A 189 5.88 -6.18 -21.79
N ARG A 190 5.88 -7.41 -21.32
CA ARG A 190 5.14 -8.58 -21.89
C ARG A 190 4.06 -9.02 -20.90
N VAL A 191 2.98 -8.64 -21.08
CA VAL A 191 1.57 -8.68 -21.17
C VAL A 191 0.69 -9.87 -20.77
N SER A 192 -0.48 -9.58 -20.34
CA SER A 192 -1.78 -10.24 -20.12
C SER A 192 -1.89 -11.43 -19.16
N ASP A 193 -1.01 -12.41 -19.14
CA ASP A 193 -1.19 -13.58 -18.26
C ASP A 193 -0.32 -13.51 -16.97
N ARG A 194 0.63 -12.58 -16.92
CA ARG A 194 1.56 -12.44 -15.79
C ARG A 194 1.05 -11.57 -14.64
N ASN A 195 -0.01 -10.80 -14.84
CA ASN A 195 -0.57 -9.97 -13.76
C ASN A 195 -0.98 -10.80 -12.54
N ILE A 196 -1.44 -12.04 -12.76
CA ILE A 196 -1.84 -12.95 -11.68
C ILE A 196 -0.61 -13.49 -10.93
N GLU A 197 0.50 -13.77 -11.63
CA GLU A 197 1.74 -14.23 -10.98
C GLU A 197 2.40 -13.11 -10.18
N ASP A 198 2.38 -11.87 -10.69
CA ASP A 198 2.89 -10.69 -10.00
C ASP A 198 2.12 -10.43 -8.70
N ILE A 199 0.79 -10.58 -8.75
CA ILE A 199 -0.09 -10.48 -7.58
C ILE A 199 0.20 -11.61 -6.59
N LYS A 200 0.36 -12.85 -7.05
CA LYS A 200 0.67 -14.01 -6.19
C LYS A 200 1.98 -13.81 -5.44
N VAL A 201 3.01 -13.26 -6.07
CA VAL A 201 4.29 -12.99 -5.40
C VAL A 201 4.12 -11.97 -4.28
N LEU A 202 3.35 -10.89 -4.50
CA LEU A 202 3.07 -9.90 -3.48
C LEU A 202 2.19 -10.45 -2.35
N VAL A 203 1.18 -11.24 -2.69
CA VAL A 203 0.31 -11.93 -1.72
C VAL A 203 1.13 -12.91 -0.88
N CYS A 204 1.98 -13.72 -1.51
CA CYS A 204 2.86 -14.66 -0.80
C CYS A 204 3.85 -13.94 0.11
N PHE A 205 4.37 -12.77 -0.30
CA PHE A 205 5.22 -11.94 0.53
C PHE A 205 4.47 -11.42 1.77
N MET A 206 3.22 -11.03 1.60
CA MET A 206 2.40 -10.50 2.68
C MET A 206 1.88 -11.59 3.63
N SER A 207 1.65 -12.81 3.15
CA SER A 207 1.25 -13.96 3.98
C SER A 207 2.37 -14.50 4.88
N GLN A 208 3.59 -14.00 4.75
CA GLN A 208 4.72 -14.29 5.64
C GLN A 208 4.81 -13.32 6.85
N LEU A 209 3.81 -12.46 7.00
CA LEU A 209 3.74 -11.47 8.10
C LEU A 209 2.99 -12.00 9.34
N ASP A 210 2.67 -13.31 9.38
CA ASP A 210 2.10 -14.01 10.53
C ASP A 210 3.14 -14.35 11.61
#